data_b87849ec4fda7afde79348abcc8e1ff7
#
_entry.id   b87849ec4fda7afde79348abcc8e1ff7
#
_cell.length_a   1.000
_cell.length_b   1.000
_cell.length_c   1.000
_cell.angle_alpha   90.00
_cell.angle_beta   90.00
_cell.angle_gamma   90.00
#
_symmetry.space_group_name_H-M   'P 1'
#
loop_
_entity.id
_entity.type
_entity.pdbx_description
1 polymer ?
#
loop_
_entity_poly.entity_id
_entity_poly.type
_entity_poly.pdbx_seq_one_letter_code
_entity_poly.pdbx_strand_id
1 'polypeptide(L)'
;EAEGNGYALYKEYNGDGSIDPFMSYSNMCYKEFNQGNKEILFARPDVSYDLYSQHSVPRGSRGQGGLGVTQELVDAFFMSNGLPAITGYEPNGEPIINKASGYNESGFSTQPDVRKTKWIEGDKDAKESNTENTIAPAGTFNMYVNREPRFYVSVLYNGAWYRQSSRYVDFYYEGEDGRPASGSLWDAPQTGYLLRKRVHPETNILNYSIPYRPGIICRLAEAYLNYAEALNEWAPEQTDEILKYVNLVRERAGIPQYGTGKDSNGLDKIPAPADQTAMREAIRRERRVEFNCEYAIRFDDIRRWKQIDILRGDFYGMNKFGTEKSCDKNNENAYFKRRVEITRAFSEKNYWFPIHQNQLDKNPNLRQLPKW
;
A
#
# COMPACT_ATOMS: atom_id res chain seq x y z
N GLU A 1 18.24 3.79 -21.02
CA GLU A 1 19.24 4.85 -20.71
C GLU A 1 19.50 5.00 -19.20
N ALA A 2 18.47 4.95 -18.35
CA ALA A 2 18.66 5.05 -16.90
C ALA A 2 19.53 3.90 -16.35
N GLU A 3 19.30 2.68 -16.81
CA GLU A 3 20.09 1.50 -16.41
C GLU A 3 21.53 1.60 -16.92
N GLY A 4 21.75 2.15 -18.11
CA GLY A 4 23.10 2.43 -18.65
C GLY A 4 23.90 3.45 -17.83
N ASN A 5 23.21 4.27 -17.01
CA ASN A 5 23.82 5.26 -16.11
C ASN A 5 23.91 4.79 -14.66
N GLY A 6 23.72 3.50 -14.40
CA GLY A 6 23.83 2.91 -13.07
C GLY A 6 22.58 3.03 -12.20
N TYR A 7 21.45 3.47 -12.75
CA TYR A 7 20.15 3.42 -12.09
C TYR A 7 19.40 2.13 -12.41
N ALA A 8 18.73 1.55 -11.42
CA ALA A 8 17.91 0.34 -11.59
C ALA A 8 16.83 0.29 -10.50
N LEU A 9 15.73 -0.44 -10.75
CA LEU A 9 14.80 -0.77 -9.70
C LEU A 9 15.51 -1.55 -8.60
N TYR A 10 15.23 -1.20 -7.35
CA TYR A 10 15.83 -1.91 -6.22
C TYR A 10 15.26 -3.33 -6.14
N LYS A 11 16.14 -4.31 -6.16
CA LYS A 11 15.79 -5.73 -6.07
C LYS A 11 16.68 -6.42 -5.04
N GLU A 12 16.08 -7.26 -4.22
CA GLU A 12 16.76 -8.24 -3.39
C GLU A 12 16.42 -9.65 -3.87
N TYR A 13 17.29 -10.58 -3.57
CA TYR A 13 17.20 -11.93 -4.12
C TYR A 13 17.21 -12.98 -3.02
N ASN A 14 16.46 -14.05 -3.23
CA ASN A 14 16.55 -15.29 -2.50
C ASN A 14 17.87 -16.00 -2.83
N GLY A 15 18.22 -17.00 -2.07
CA GLY A 15 19.48 -17.74 -2.28
C GLY A 15 19.53 -18.56 -3.57
N ASP A 16 18.39 -18.79 -4.23
CA ASP A 16 18.31 -19.45 -5.54
C ASP A 16 18.36 -18.46 -6.72
N GLY A 17 18.56 -17.18 -6.43
CA GLY A 17 18.62 -16.13 -7.44
C GLY A 17 17.28 -15.58 -7.88
N SER A 18 16.14 -16.10 -7.38
CA SER A 18 14.84 -15.49 -7.60
C SER A 18 14.70 -14.16 -6.84
N ILE A 19 13.92 -13.22 -7.38
CA ILE A 19 13.62 -11.97 -6.70
C ILE A 19 12.85 -12.27 -5.40
N ASP A 20 13.25 -11.63 -4.30
CA ASP A 20 12.45 -11.54 -3.08
C ASP A 20 11.63 -10.25 -3.12
N PRO A 21 10.34 -10.29 -3.50
CA PRO A 21 9.54 -9.09 -3.70
C PRO A 21 9.20 -8.38 -2.39
N PHE A 22 9.13 -9.10 -1.27
CA PHE A 22 8.89 -8.50 0.04
C PHE A 22 10.07 -7.64 0.48
N MET A 23 11.27 -8.23 0.45
CA MET A 23 12.51 -7.53 0.82
C MET A 23 12.82 -6.40 -0.15
N SER A 24 12.62 -6.61 -1.46
CA SER A 24 12.82 -5.58 -2.48
C SER A 24 11.97 -4.35 -2.20
N TYR A 25 10.66 -4.54 -1.95
CA TYR A 25 9.74 -3.44 -1.72
C TYR A 25 9.89 -2.81 -0.33
N SER A 26 10.21 -3.59 0.69
CA SER A 26 10.47 -3.11 2.05
C SER A 26 11.75 -2.27 2.10
N ASN A 27 12.87 -2.84 1.66
CA ASN A 27 14.18 -2.24 1.83
C ASN A 27 14.43 -1.06 0.87
N MET A 28 13.73 -0.99 -0.26
CA MET A 28 13.71 0.20 -1.11
C MET A 28 13.37 1.47 -0.30
N CYS A 29 12.55 1.35 0.75
CA CYS A 29 12.18 2.48 1.61
C CYS A 29 13.27 2.88 2.63
N TYR A 30 14.25 2.02 2.89
CA TYR A 30 15.21 2.20 3.98
C TYR A 30 16.65 2.37 3.51
N LYS A 31 17.03 1.71 2.42
CA LYS A 31 18.39 1.75 1.90
C LYS A 31 18.68 3.05 1.19
N GLU A 32 19.88 3.58 1.41
CA GLU A 32 20.40 4.73 0.69
C GLU A 32 21.00 4.34 -0.67
N PHE A 33 21.28 5.32 -1.51
CA PHE A 33 21.89 5.12 -2.82
C PHE A 33 23.25 4.42 -2.74
N ASN A 34 24.07 4.80 -1.76
CA ASN A 34 25.38 4.19 -1.48
C ASN A 34 25.29 2.78 -0.86
N GLN A 35 24.11 2.40 -0.37
CA GLN A 35 23.81 1.04 0.12
C GLN A 35 23.19 0.14 -0.96
N GLY A 36 23.31 0.54 -2.23
CA GLY A 36 22.84 -0.23 -3.36
C GLY A 36 21.42 0.11 -3.85
N ASN A 37 20.73 1.07 -3.23
CA ASN A 37 19.42 1.51 -3.69
C ASN A 37 19.55 2.46 -4.89
N LYS A 38 19.82 1.88 -6.06
CA LYS A 38 19.97 2.61 -7.33
C LYS A 38 18.63 3.09 -7.91
N GLU A 39 17.53 2.87 -7.22
CA GLU A 39 16.21 3.36 -7.60
C GLU A 39 16.00 4.83 -7.23
N ILE A 40 16.71 5.35 -6.25
CA ILE A 40 16.56 6.73 -5.78
C ILE A 40 17.05 7.72 -6.84
N LEU A 41 16.17 8.58 -7.34
CA LEU A 41 16.51 9.70 -8.22
C LEU A 41 16.71 10.98 -7.42
N PHE A 42 15.85 11.22 -6.43
CA PHE A 42 15.96 12.38 -5.55
C PHE A 42 15.43 12.07 -4.15
N ALA A 43 16.20 12.41 -3.13
CA ALA A 43 15.83 12.22 -1.73
C ALA A 43 16.29 13.41 -0.86
N ARG A 44 15.57 13.65 0.23
CA ARG A 44 15.99 14.57 1.30
C ARG A 44 16.72 13.79 2.39
N PRO A 45 17.89 14.23 2.83
CA PRO A 45 18.63 13.56 3.88
C PRO A 45 18.15 13.91 5.30
N ASP A 46 17.45 15.03 5.48
CA ASP A 46 17.12 15.67 6.76
C ASP A 46 15.64 15.41 7.19
N VAL A 47 15.03 14.32 6.74
CA VAL A 47 13.65 14.01 7.11
C VAL A 47 13.60 13.30 8.45
N SER A 48 12.89 13.89 9.43
CA SER A 48 12.50 13.17 10.64
C SER A 48 11.29 12.28 10.36
N TYR A 49 11.36 11.05 10.88
CA TYR A 49 10.28 10.08 10.84
C TYR A 49 9.70 9.76 12.22
N ASP A 50 9.97 10.57 13.21
CA ASP A 50 9.58 10.32 14.59
C ASP A 50 8.07 10.21 14.73
N LEU A 51 7.33 11.24 14.35
CA LEU A 51 5.86 11.23 14.39
C LEU A 51 5.27 10.14 13.50
N TYR A 52 5.83 9.98 12.28
CA TYR A 52 5.38 8.93 11.37
C TYR A 52 5.51 7.55 12.02
N SER A 53 6.66 7.25 12.62
CA SER A 53 6.92 5.98 13.28
C SER A 53 6.07 5.79 14.53
N GLN A 54 5.96 6.81 15.39
CA GLN A 54 5.11 6.77 16.58
C GLN A 54 3.66 6.43 16.24
N HIS A 55 3.09 7.08 15.22
CA HIS A 55 1.69 6.85 14.83
C HIS A 55 1.47 5.58 14.00
N SER A 56 2.51 5.01 13.40
CA SER A 56 2.43 3.75 12.65
C SER A 56 2.64 2.51 13.51
N VAL A 57 3.29 2.66 14.67
CA VAL A 57 3.53 1.56 15.61
C VAL A 57 2.29 1.29 16.45
N PRO A 58 1.89 0.01 16.66
CA PRO A 58 0.75 -0.36 17.48
C PRO A 58 0.90 0.10 18.93
N ARG A 59 -0.24 0.41 19.59
CA ARG A 59 -0.30 0.87 20.99
C ARG A 59 0.38 -0.11 21.96
N GLY A 60 0.12 -1.39 21.83
CA GLY A 60 0.75 -2.44 22.66
C GLY A 60 2.27 -2.53 22.49
N SER A 61 2.82 -1.95 21.43
CA SER A 61 4.28 -1.79 21.22
C SER A 61 4.76 -0.37 21.54
N ARG A 62 4.02 0.36 22.39
CA ARG A 62 4.31 1.73 22.81
C ARG A 62 4.21 2.80 21.74
N GLY A 63 3.65 2.47 20.58
CA GLY A 63 3.26 3.44 19.57
C GLY A 63 1.92 4.11 19.89
N GLN A 64 1.51 5.03 19.03
CA GLN A 64 0.24 5.75 19.13
C GLN A 64 -0.84 5.20 18.20
N GLY A 65 -0.49 4.32 17.25
CA GLY A 65 -1.44 3.59 16.41
C GLY A 65 -2.43 4.45 15.59
N GLY A 66 -2.14 5.75 15.39
CA GLY A 66 -3.09 6.69 14.79
C GLY A 66 -2.99 6.81 13.26
N LEU A 67 -1.91 6.32 12.64
CA LEU A 67 -1.70 6.42 11.20
C LEU A 67 -2.23 5.17 10.49
N GLY A 68 -3.51 5.19 10.16
CA GLY A 68 -4.20 4.10 9.49
C GLY A 68 -4.29 4.28 7.97
N VAL A 69 -4.67 3.20 7.30
CA VAL A 69 -5.03 3.18 5.88
C VAL A 69 -6.52 2.87 5.74
N THR A 70 -7.16 3.38 4.70
CA THR A 70 -8.58 3.10 4.45
C THR A 70 -8.75 1.79 3.70
N GLN A 71 -9.97 1.23 3.76
CA GLN A 71 -10.31 -0.01 3.08
C GLN A 71 -10.10 0.09 1.56
N GLU A 72 -10.32 1.28 0.97
CA GLU A 72 -10.13 1.51 -0.47
C GLU A 72 -8.66 1.35 -0.89
N LEU A 73 -7.70 1.57 0.01
CA LEU A 73 -6.30 1.23 -0.26
C LEU A 73 -6.08 -0.27 -0.16
N VAL A 74 -6.65 -0.94 0.84
CA VAL A 74 -6.58 -2.41 0.99
C VAL A 74 -7.16 -3.10 -0.24
N ASP A 75 -8.28 -2.60 -0.75
CA ASP A 75 -8.95 -3.12 -1.95
C ASP A 75 -8.18 -2.88 -3.26
N ALA A 76 -7.34 -1.84 -3.29
CA ALA A 76 -6.55 -1.50 -4.47
C ALA A 76 -5.44 -2.51 -4.77
N PHE A 77 -4.89 -3.16 -3.74
CA PHE A 77 -3.83 -4.16 -3.92
C PHE A 77 -4.32 -5.36 -4.72
N PHE A 78 -3.41 -5.92 -5.52
CA PHE A 78 -3.70 -7.12 -6.29
C PHE A 78 -3.70 -8.39 -5.41
N MET A 79 -4.25 -9.45 -5.97
CA MET A 79 -3.99 -10.80 -5.49
C MET A 79 -2.64 -11.30 -6.02
N SER A 80 -2.11 -12.36 -5.44
CA SER A 80 -0.82 -12.95 -5.85
C SER A 80 -0.78 -13.40 -7.33
N ASN A 81 -1.95 -13.68 -7.90
CA ASN A 81 -2.09 -13.99 -9.33
C ASN A 81 -2.12 -12.73 -10.24
N GLY A 82 -1.84 -11.56 -9.69
CA GLY A 82 -1.73 -10.30 -10.43
C GLY A 82 -3.06 -9.69 -10.87
N LEU A 83 -4.20 -10.30 -10.50
CA LEU A 83 -5.53 -9.76 -10.77
C LEU A 83 -6.00 -8.82 -9.66
N PRO A 84 -6.78 -7.77 -9.97
CA PRO A 84 -7.41 -6.93 -8.95
C PRO A 84 -8.34 -7.75 -8.07
N ALA A 85 -8.35 -7.50 -6.76
CA ALA A 85 -9.26 -8.12 -5.82
C ALA A 85 -10.72 -7.77 -6.13
N ILE A 86 -10.96 -6.50 -6.45
CA ILE A 86 -12.28 -5.98 -6.80
C ILE A 86 -12.22 -5.21 -8.13
N THR A 87 -13.36 -5.10 -8.81
CA THR A 87 -13.50 -4.34 -10.06
C THR A 87 -14.16 -2.97 -9.86
N GLY A 88 -14.74 -2.72 -8.70
CA GLY A 88 -15.41 -1.46 -8.36
C GLY A 88 -16.22 -1.60 -7.08
N TYR A 89 -17.15 -0.67 -6.89
CA TYR A 89 -18.10 -0.67 -5.78
C TYR A 89 -19.52 -0.51 -6.28
N GLU A 90 -20.43 -1.18 -5.61
CA GLU A 90 -21.87 -0.96 -5.76
C GLU A 90 -22.27 0.44 -5.19
N PRO A 91 -23.42 0.99 -5.54
CA PRO A 91 -23.87 2.28 -5.01
C PRO A 91 -23.98 2.35 -3.48
N ASN A 92 -24.14 1.21 -2.82
CA ASN A 92 -24.17 1.10 -1.35
C ASN A 92 -22.78 0.94 -0.72
N GLY A 93 -21.70 1.04 -1.50
CA GLY A 93 -20.31 0.91 -1.05
C GLY A 93 -19.78 -0.52 -0.90
N GLU A 94 -20.60 -1.54 -1.20
CA GLU A 94 -20.13 -2.93 -1.21
C GLU A 94 -19.18 -3.18 -2.39
N PRO A 95 -18.10 -3.97 -2.20
CA PRO A 95 -17.16 -4.24 -3.28
C PRO A 95 -17.74 -5.20 -4.33
N ILE A 96 -17.48 -4.90 -5.58
CA ILE A 96 -17.73 -5.83 -6.69
C ILE A 96 -16.53 -6.76 -6.81
N ILE A 97 -16.65 -7.96 -6.24
CA ILE A 97 -15.57 -8.93 -6.16
C ILE A 97 -15.19 -9.46 -7.55
N ASN A 98 -13.91 -9.42 -7.87
CA ASN A 98 -13.38 -10.09 -9.06
C ASN A 98 -13.23 -11.60 -8.79
N LYS A 99 -14.21 -12.38 -9.19
CA LYS A 99 -14.21 -13.82 -8.96
C LYS A 99 -12.98 -14.55 -9.54
N ALA A 100 -12.44 -14.07 -10.66
CA ALA A 100 -11.26 -14.67 -11.27
C ALA A 100 -9.98 -14.48 -10.44
N SER A 101 -9.96 -13.51 -9.54
CA SER A 101 -8.82 -13.24 -8.66
C SER A 101 -8.70 -14.20 -7.49
N GLY A 102 -9.76 -14.93 -7.16
CA GLY A 102 -9.84 -15.76 -5.96
C GLY A 102 -10.00 -14.97 -4.65
N TYR A 103 -10.22 -13.66 -4.74
CA TYR A 103 -10.46 -12.82 -3.55
C TYR A 103 -11.77 -13.20 -2.85
N ASN A 104 -11.75 -13.21 -1.51
CA ASN A 104 -12.88 -13.59 -0.69
C ASN A 104 -12.93 -12.76 0.61
N GLU A 105 -14.11 -12.26 0.97
CA GLU A 105 -14.36 -11.50 2.20
C GLU A 105 -15.17 -12.31 3.24
N SER A 106 -15.21 -13.62 3.13
CA SER A 106 -15.93 -14.47 4.09
C SER A 106 -15.02 -15.55 4.68
N GLY A 107 -15.17 -15.78 5.98
CA GLY A 107 -14.46 -16.83 6.69
C GLY A 107 -12.98 -16.58 6.91
N PHE A 108 -12.31 -17.60 7.41
CA PHE A 108 -10.91 -17.55 7.80
C PHE A 108 -10.15 -18.71 7.14
N SER A 109 -8.88 -18.48 6.83
CA SER A 109 -8.04 -19.48 6.17
C SER A 109 -7.87 -20.73 7.04
N THR A 110 -7.91 -21.88 6.40
CA THR A 110 -7.63 -23.19 7.06
C THR A 110 -6.15 -23.54 7.00
N GLN A 111 -5.40 -22.92 6.08
CA GLN A 111 -3.98 -23.12 5.88
C GLN A 111 -3.25 -21.81 5.97
N PRO A 112 -1.96 -21.81 6.35
CA PRO A 112 -1.13 -20.63 6.30
C PRO A 112 -0.83 -20.21 4.83
N ASP A 113 -0.64 -18.93 4.59
CA ASP A 113 -0.03 -18.41 3.35
C ASP A 113 1.48 -18.41 3.53
N VAL A 114 2.16 -19.29 2.82
CA VAL A 114 3.62 -19.52 2.93
C VAL A 114 4.31 -19.03 1.66
N ARG A 115 5.35 -18.23 1.82
CA ARG A 115 6.09 -17.64 0.70
C ARG A 115 7.60 -17.78 0.89
N LYS A 116 8.28 -17.90 -0.24
CA LYS A 116 9.74 -17.86 -0.27
C LYS A 116 10.21 -16.41 -0.15
N THR A 117 10.72 -16.05 1.01
CA THR A 117 11.19 -14.68 1.31
C THR A 117 12.04 -14.67 2.58
N LYS A 118 12.94 -13.71 2.66
CA LYS A 118 13.66 -13.35 3.90
C LYS A 118 12.87 -12.39 4.79
N TRP A 119 11.68 -12.01 4.42
CA TRP A 119 10.89 -11.01 5.13
C TRP A 119 10.35 -11.58 6.45
N ILE A 120 11.05 -11.25 7.54
CA ILE A 120 10.80 -11.82 8.86
C ILE A 120 9.59 -11.23 9.59
N GLU A 121 9.00 -10.18 9.05
CA GLU A 121 7.78 -9.61 9.62
C GLU A 121 6.54 -10.44 9.34
N GLY A 122 6.62 -11.42 8.46
CA GLY A 122 5.57 -12.40 8.22
C GLY A 122 5.63 -13.60 9.16
N ASP A 123 6.80 -13.92 9.69
CA ASP A 123 7.05 -15.10 10.53
C ASP A 123 8.10 -14.80 11.59
N LYS A 124 7.77 -15.07 12.87
CA LYS A 124 8.71 -14.93 14.00
C LYS A 124 9.91 -15.84 13.91
N ASP A 125 9.72 -16.98 13.28
CA ASP A 125 10.72 -18.02 13.12
C ASP A 125 11.41 -17.95 11.75
N ALA A 126 11.14 -16.89 10.97
CA ALA A 126 11.74 -16.69 9.66
C ALA A 126 13.26 -16.77 9.75
N LYS A 127 13.80 -17.78 9.12
CA LYS A 127 15.23 -18.03 9.01
C LYS A 127 15.72 -17.51 7.67
N GLU A 128 17.02 -17.58 7.46
CA GLU A 128 17.66 -17.04 6.26
C GLU A 128 17.12 -17.62 4.93
N SER A 129 17.52 -17.00 3.85
CA SER A 129 17.15 -17.24 2.46
C SER A 129 17.01 -18.72 2.06
N ASN A 130 16.06 -19.03 1.24
CA ASN A 130 15.57 -20.31 0.72
C ASN A 130 14.57 -21.06 1.61
N THR A 131 14.16 -20.51 2.73
CA THR A 131 13.06 -21.09 3.50
C THR A 131 11.74 -20.44 3.10
N GLU A 132 10.71 -21.25 3.06
CA GLU A 132 9.35 -20.77 3.00
C GLU A 132 8.96 -20.22 4.38
N ASN A 133 8.52 -18.96 4.40
CA ASN A 133 8.10 -18.29 5.62
C ASN A 133 6.60 -18.03 5.61
N THR A 134 5.96 -18.17 6.75
CA THR A 134 4.53 -17.89 6.92
C THR A 134 4.29 -16.38 6.89
N ILE A 135 3.61 -15.91 5.85
CA ILE A 135 3.23 -14.50 5.71
C ILE A 135 1.91 -14.21 6.42
N ALA A 136 0.95 -15.14 6.33
CA ALA A 136 -0.31 -15.08 7.06
C ALA A 136 -0.59 -16.46 7.66
N PRO A 137 -0.77 -16.58 8.99
CA PRO A 137 -1.01 -17.87 9.64
C PRO A 137 -2.41 -18.41 9.29
N ALA A 138 -2.59 -19.72 9.51
CA ALA A 138 -3.93 -20.31 9.48
C ALA A 138 -4.86 -19.55 10.46
N GLY A 139 -6.12 -19.38 10.09
CA GLY A 139 -7.08 -18.58 10.83
C GLY A 139 -7.02 -17.07 10.50
N THR A 140 -6.23 -16.65 9.52
CA THR A 140 -6.27 -15.28 8.99
C THR A 140 -7.57 -15.05 8.23
N PHE A 141 -8.16 -13.87 8.35
CA PHE A 141 -9.34 -13.49 7.57
C PHE A 141 -9.05 -13.58 6.06
N ASN A 142 -9.90 -14.22 5.30
CA ASN A 142 -9.65 -14.57 3.90
C ASN A 142 -9.35 -13.36 3.00
N MET A 143 -9.84 -12.16 3.36
CA MET A 143 -9.52 -10.91 2.70
C MET A 143 -8.00 -10.62 2.63
N TYR A 144 -7.23 -11.14 3.58
CA TYR A 144 -5.79 -10.84 3.73
C TYR A 144 -4.89 -11.98 3.22
N VAL A 145 -5.47 -13.08 2.77
CA VAL A 145 -4.72 -14.25 2.30
C VAL A 145 -4.52 -14.19 0.79
N ASN A 146 -3.39 -14.72 0.29
CA ASN A 146 -3.04 -14.72 -1.14
C ASN A 146 -2.97 -13.32 -1.77
N ARG A 147 -2.68 -12.30 -0.99
CA ARG A 147 -2.43 -10.96 -1.51
C ARG A 147 -1.01 -10.85 -2.10
N GLU A 148 -0.80 -9.82 -2.91
CA GLU A 148 0.53 -9.50 -3.41
C GLU A 148 1.50 -9.06 -2.29
N PRO A 149 2.82 -9.19 -2.46
CA PRO A 149 3.81 -8.83 -1.44
C PRO A 149 3.70 -7.41 -0.92
N ARG A 150 3.41 -6.43 -1.79
CA ARG A 150 3.28 -5.01 -1.42
C ARG A 150 2.16 -4.75 -0.40
N PHE A 151 1.11 -5.56 -0.40
CA PHE A 151 0.05 -5.50 0.61
C PHE A 151 0.62 -5.74 2.01
N TYR A 152 1.30 -6.86 2.20
CA TYR A 152 1.84 -7.24 3.51
C TYR A 152 2.91 -6.26 4.02
N VAL A 153 3.72 -5.73 3.11
CA VAL A 153 4.75 -4.72 3.45
C VAL A 153 4.12 -3.36 3.79
N SER A 154 2.95 -3.04 3.24
CA SER A 154 2.34 -1.70 3.39
C SER A 154 1.30 -1.62 4.48
N VAL A 155 0.58 -2.70 4.77
CA VAL A 155 -0.60 -2.70 5.66
C VAL A 155 -0.38 -3.64 6.83
N LEU A 156 -0.55 -3.11 8.03
CA LEU A 156 -0.65 -3.90 9.24
C LEU A 156 -2.14 -4.11 9.54
N TYR A 157 -2.59 -5.36 9.47
CA TYR A 157 -3.97 -5.78 9.68
C TYR A 157 -4.11 -6.60 10.95
N ASN A 158 -5.30 -6.77 11.48
CA ASN A 158 -5.55 -7.54 12.70
C ASN A 158 -5.13 -9.00 12.52
N GLY A 159 -4.28 -9.50 13.42
CA GLY A 159 -3.68 -10.83 13.35
C GLY A 159 -2.40 -10.91 12.50
N ALA A 160 -1.87 -9.81 11.98
CA ALA A 160 -0.55 -9.79 11.33
C ALA A 160 0.56 -9.90 12.38
N TRP A 161 1.65 -10.56 11.99
CA TRP A 161 2.85 -10.61 12.85
C TRP A 161 3.53 -9.26 12.93
N TYR A 162 3.88 -8.84 14.15
CA TYR A 162 4.61 -7.61 14.41
C TYR A 162 5.97 -7.90 15.05
N ARG A 163 7.04 -7.66 14.30
CA ARG A 163 8.42 -8.06 14.63
C ARG A 163 8.91 -7.46 15.94
N GLN A 164 8.69 -6.15 16.15
CA GLN A 164 9.26 -5.41 17.29
C GLN A 164 8.77 -5.93 18.64
N SER A 165 7.59 -6.48 18.70
CA SER A 165 7.01 -7.09 19.91
C SER A 165 6.93 -8.61 19.86
N SER A 166 7.35 -9.22 18.76
CA SER A 166 7.37 -10.68 18.54
C SER A 166 6.03 -11.34 18.86
N ARG A 167 4.94 -10.75 18.38
CA ARG A 167 3.58 -11.24 18.54
C ARG A 167 2.67 -10.84 17.37
N TYR A 168 1.51 -11.43 17.29
CA TYR A 168 0.45 -11.00 16.39
C TYR A 168 -0.25 -9.76 16.98
N VAL A 169 -0.57 -8.77 16.11
CA VAL A 169 -1.32 -7.59 16.55
C VAL A 169 -2.77 -7.94 16.87
N ASP A 170 -3.29 -7.28 17.90
CA ASP A 170 -4.65 -7.45 18.42
C ASP A 170 -5.39 -6.11 18.35
N PHE A 171 -6.08 -5.88 17.22
CA PHE A 171 -6.85 -4.66 16.97
C PHE A 171 -8.32 -4.75 17.40
N TYR A 172 -8.75 -5.87 18.02
CA TYR A 172 -10.09 -5.95 18.56
C TYR A 172 -10.35 -4.81 19.58
N TYR A 173 -11.60 -4.43 19.73
CA TYR A 173 -11.98 -3.48 20.76
C TYR A 173 -11.56 -4.01 22.15
N GLU A 174 -10.91 -3.17 22.94
CA GLU A 174 -10.24 -3.51 24.19
C GLU A 174 -9.04 -4.48 24.06
N GLY A 175 -8.70 -4.92 22.85
CA GLY A 175 -7.47 -5.65 22.58
C GLY A 175 -6.21 -4.82 22.86
N GLU A 176 -5.06 -5.49 22.94
CA GLU A 176 -3.79 -4.83 23.32
C GLU A 176 -3.42 -3.66 22.40
N ASP A 177 -3.70 -3.80 21.09
CA ASP A 177 -3.44 -2.76 20.07
C ASP A 177 -4.71 -2.03 19.64
N GLY A 178 -5.86 -2.49 20.08
CA GLY A 178 -7.16 -1.97 19.75
C GLY A 178 -7.53 -0.71 20.55
N ARG A 179 -8.75 -0.26 20.33
CA ARG A 179 -9.30 0.90 21.05
C ARG A 179 -9.64 0.53 22.48
N PRO A 180 -9.05 1.21 23.49
CA PRO A 180 -9.42 0.97 24.88
C PRO A 180 -10.81 1.57 25.20
N ALA A 181 -11.57 0.93 26.09
CA ALA A 181 -12.88 1.40 26.53
C ALA A 181 -12.82 2.75 27.26
N SER A 182 -11.74 2.99 28.00
CA SER A 182 -11.57 4.16 28.87
C SER A 182 -10.44 5.08 28.45
N GLY A 183 -9.92 4.98 27.23
CA GLY A 183 -8.71 5.65 26.83
C GLY A 183 -8.84 6.67 25.72
N SER A 184 -7.72 7.27 25.38
CA SER A 184 -7.56 8.20 24.27
C SER A 184 -8.06 7.59 22.96
N LEU A 185 -8.85 8.37 22.24
CA LEU A 185 -9.30 8.00 20.88
C LEU A 185 -8.15 7.95 19.86
N TRP A 186 -6.98 8.43 20.24
CA TRP A 186 -5.87 8.72 19.36
C TRP A 186 -4.88 7.56 19.20
N ASP A 187 -4.81 6.65 20.16
CA ASP A 187 -3.78 5.62 20.24
C ASP A 187 -4.22 4.26 19.69
N ALA A 188 -5.17 4.25 18.79
CA ALA A 188 -5.71 3.03 18.21
C ALA A 188 -5.96 3.19 16.70
N PRO A 189 -5.94 2.09 15.93
CA PRO A 189 -6.19 2.15 14.49
C PRO A 189 -7.61 2.59 14.18
N GLN A 190 -7.76 3.83 13.70
CA GLN A 190 -9.08 4.44 13.45
C GLN A 190 -9.85 3.71 12.34
N THR A 191 -9.14 3.06 11.43
CA THR A 191 -9.71 2.31 10.30
C THR A 191 -9.64 0.79 10.49
N GLY A 192 -9.18 0.31 11.65
CA GLY A 192 -8.88 -1.10 11.87
C GLY A 192 -7.59 -1.59 11.18
N TYR A 193 -6.81 -0.67 10.62
CA TYR A 193 -5.51 -0.92 9.97
C TYR A 193 -4.49 0.10 10.41
N LEU A 194 -3.20 -0.26 10.38
CA LEU A 194 -2.11 0.69 10.47
C LEU A 194 -1.26 0.68 9.21
N LEU A 195 -0.67 1.82 8.93
CA LEU A 195 0.32 1.96 7.88
C LEU A 195 1.64 1.35 8.33
N ARG A 196 2.14 0.39 7.54
CA ARG A 196 3.41 -0.31 7.82
C ARG A 196 4.54 0.13 6.91
N LYS A 197 4.22 0.48 5.67
CA LYS A 197 5.21 0.95 4.70
C LYS A 197 6.03 2.10 5.28
N ARG A 198 7.35 2.06 5.07
CA ARG A 198 8.29 3.08 5.55
C ARG A 198 8.46 3.12 7.08
N VAL A 199 7.91 2.18 7.83
CA VAL A 199 8.28 1.97 9.24
C VAL A 199 9.49 1.05 9.25
N HIS A 200 10.64 1.57 9.70
CA HIS A 200 11.87 0.76 9.70
C HIS A 200 11.67 -0.46 10.62
N PRO A 201 12.03 -1.67 10.19
CA PRO A 201 11.79 -2.89 10.97
C PRO A 201 12.49 -2.93 12.33
N GLU A 202 13.51 -2.10 12.54
CA GLU A 202 14.23 -1.96 13.83
C GLU A 202 13.72 -0.78 14.66
N THR A 203 12.61 -0.13 14.25
CA THR A 203 12.01 0.93 15.05
C THR A 203 11.57 0.40 16.41
N ASN A 204 12.05 1.05 17.47
CA ASN A 204 11.66 0.73 18.85
C ASN A 204 11.24 2.02 19.57
N ILE A 205 9.95 2.23 19.69
CA ILE A 205 9.40 3.45 20.31
C ILE A 205 9.68 3.50 21.80
N LEU A 206 9.70 2.35 22.48
CA LEU A 206 10.01 2.28 23.92
C LEU A 206 11.36 2.90 24.25
N ASN A 207 12.36 2.66 23.40
CA ASN A 207 13.73 3.15 23.58
C ASN A 207 14.02 4.40 22.72
N TYR A 208 13.02 4.96 22.05
CA TYR A 208 13.18 6.06 21.09
C TYR A 208 14.23 5.78 20.01
N SER A 209 14.38 4.50 19.63
CA SER A 209 15.26 4.09 18.55
C SER A 209 14.50 4.06 17.24
N ILE A 210 14.73 5.08 16.43
CA ILE A 210 14.13 5.20 15.09
C ILE A 210 15.27 5.29 14.09
N PRO A 211 15.63 4.18 13.43
CA PRO A 211 16.73 4.17 12.47
C PRO A 211 16.50 5.16 11.33
N TYR A 212 17.60 5.76 10.90
CA TYR A 212 17.59 6.66 9.76
C TYR A 212 17.13 5.96 8.49
N ARG A 213 16.42 6.69 7.66
CA ARG A 213 16.07 6.34 6.28
C ARG A 213 15.93 7.58 5.41
N PRO A 214 16.26 7.48 4.11
CA PRO A 214 16.18 8.63 3.22
C PRO A 214 14.74 9.08 3.01
N GLY A 215 14.52 10.37 2.91
CA GLY A 215 13.24 10.95 2.51
C GLY A 215 13.09 10.93 0.99
N ILE A 216 12.82 9.75 0.40
CA ILE A 216 12.74 9.57 -1.05
C ILE A 216 11.57 10.39 -1.60
N ILE A 217 11.86 11.35 -2.46
CA ILE A 217 10.88 12.23 -3.12
C ILE A 217 10.54 11.69 -4.51
N CYS A 218 11.56 11.22 -5.26
CA CYS A 218 11.38 10.69 -6.60
C CYS A 218 12.26 9.46 -6.78
N ARG A 219 11.72 8.42 -7.40
CA ARG A 219 12.41 7.16 -7.68
C ARG A 219 12.10 6.60 -9.07
N LEU A 220 12.96 5.73 -9.57
CA LEU A 220 12.93 5.25 -10.95
C LEU A 220 11.60 4.59 -11.34
N ALA A 221 10.94 3.86 -10.43
CA ALA A 221 9.62 3.30 -10.70
C ALA A 221 8.59 4.38 -11.08
N GLU A 222 8.70 5.59 -10.49
CA GLU A 222 7.84 6.70 -10.87
C GLU A 222 8.14 7.17 -12.30
N ALA A 223 9.41 7.29 -12.66
CA ALA A 223 9.80 7.64 -14.04
C ALA A 223 9.28 6.60 -15.05
N TYR A 224 9.36 5.31 -14.72
CA TYR A 224 8.84 4.23 -15.58
C TYR A 224 7.33 4.34 -15.78
N LEU A 225 6.57 4.49 -14.70
CA LEU A 225 5.11 4.58 -14.81
C LEU A 225 4.63 5.93 -15.37
N ASN A 226 5.39 7.01 -15.18
CA ASN A 226 5.14 8.30 -15.87
C ASN A 226 5.34 8.15 -17.37
N TYR A 227 6.41 7.47 -17.79
CA TYR A 227 6.68 7.23 -19.22
C TYR A 227 5.60 6.33 -19.84
N ALA A 228 5.24 5.23 -19.18
CA ALA A 228 4.20 4.33 -19.65
C ALA A 228 2.84 5.07 -19.78
N GLU A 229 2.49 5.92 -18.82
CA GLU A 229 1.27 6.73 -18.88
C GLU A 229 1.31 7.73 -20.04
N ALA A 230 2.39 8.48 -20.16
CA ALA A 230 2.54 9.47 -21.24
C ALA A 230 2.49 8.80 -22.63
N LEU A 231 3.14 7.65 -22.77
CA LEU A 231 3.16 6.91 -24.03
C LEU A 231 1.76 6.36 -24.37
N ASN A 232 1.02 5.85 -23.38
CA ASN A 232 -0.35 5.39 -23.59
C ASN A 232 -1.30 6.53 -24.04
N GLU A 233 -1.06 7.76 -23.58
CA GLU A 233 -1.89 8.89 -24.00
C GLU A 233 -1.49 9.44 -25.39
N TRP A 234 -0.22 9.35 -25.76
CA TRP A 234 0.31 9.93 -27.00
C TRP A 234 0.39 8.94 -28.17
N ALA A 235 0.76 7.69 -27.92
CA ALA A 235 0.98 6.65 -28.94
C ALA A 235 0.52 5.28 -28.40
N PRO A 236 -0.80 5.08 -28.20
CA PRO A 236 -1.34 3.89 -27.54
C PRO A 236 -1.11 2.59 -28.30
N GLU A 237 -0.78 2.67 -29.58
CA GLU A 237 -0.39 1.52 -30.42
C GLU A 237 0.95 0.90 -30.00
N GLN A 238 1.80 1.63 -29.28
CA GLN A 238 3.08 1.12 -28.77
C GLN A 238 2.92 0.26 -27.51
N THR A 239 1.99 -0.66 -27.55
CA THR A 239 1.58 -1.50 -26.41
C THR A 239 2.77 -2.23 -25.76
N ASP A 240 3.68 -2.79 -26.56
CA ASP A 240 4.84 -3.53 -26.05
C ASP A 240 5.79 -2.64 -25.25
N GLU A 241 6.05 -1.43 -25.71
CA GLU A 241 6.91 -0.48 -25.00
C GLU A 241 6.22 0.06 -23.72
N ILE A 242 4.91 0.31 -23.77
CA ILE A 242 4.13 0.68 -22.57
C ILE A 242 4.21 -0.45 -21.53
N LEU A 243 3.90 -1.67 -21.94
CA LEU A 243 3.89 -2.84 -21.06
C LEU A 243 5.26 -3.17 -20.51
N LYS A 244 6.34 -2.93 -21.24
CA LYS A 244 7.71 -3.13 -20.77
C LYS A 244 7.93 -2.43 -19.40
N TYR A 245 7.60 -1.16 -19.28
CA TYR A 245 7.83 -0.41 -18.04
C TYR A 245 6.86 -0.76 -16.93
N VAL A 246 5.62 -1.07 -17.25
CA VAL A 246 4.67 -1.59 -16.27
C VAL A 246 5.12 -2.95 -15.75
N ASN A 247 5.58 -3.83 -16.63
CA ASN A 247 6.02 -5.18 -16.31
C ASN A 247 7.30 -5.20 -15.46
N LEU A 248 8.23 -4.25 -15.63
CA LEU A 248 9.41 -4.13 -14.77
C LEU A 248 9.00 -3.88 -13.29
N VAL A 249 7.96 -3.07 -13.06
CA VAL A 249 7.44 -2.83 -11.72
C VAL A 249 6.74 -4.07 -11.17
N ARG A 250 5.93 -4.75 -12.00
CA ARG A 250 5.23 -5.98 -11.62
C ARG A 250 6.19 -7.13 -11.33
N GLU A 251 7.26 -7.24 -12.10
CA GLU A 251 8.35 -8.21 -11.87
C GLU A 251 8.94 -8.05 -10.46
N ARG A 252 9.35 -6.82 -10.11
CA ARG A 252 9.90 -6.52 -8.78
C ARG A 252 8.87 -6.78 -7.68
N ALA A 253 7.58 -6.52 -7.94
CA ALA A 253 6.48 -6.76 -7.02
C ALA A 253 6.15 -8.26 -6.84
N GLY A 254 6.72 -9.15 -7.64
CA GLY A 254 6.49 -10.59 -7.57
C GLY A 254 5.09 -11.01 -8.00
N ILE A 255 4.47 -10.28 -8.91
CA ILE A 255 3.14 -10.60 -9.49
C ILE A 255 3.26 -10.81 -11.01
N PRO A 256 2.38 -11.62 -11.60
CA PRO A 256 2.39 -11.90 -13.03
C PRO A 256 2.44 -10.63 -13.89
N GLN A 257 3.33 -10.64 -14.88
CA GLN A 257 3.42 -9.60 -15.89
C GLN A 257 2.26 -9.70 -16.89
N TYR A 258 2.00 -8.63 -17.62
CA TYR A 258 1.07 -8.63 -18.74
C TYR A 258 1.70 -9.26 -19.97
N GLY A 259 0.93 -10.02 -20.76
CA GLY A 259 1.36 -10.64 -22.00
C GLY A 259 0.95 -12.10 -22.12
N THR A 260 1.76 -12.90 -22.82
CA THR A 260 1.55 -14.33 -23.04
C THR A 260 2.77 -15.13 -22.60
N GLY A 261 2.56 -16.40 -22.24
CA GLY A 261 3.63 -17.30 -21.77
C GLY A 261 4.02 -17.04 -20.33
N LYS A 262 5.26 -17.43 -19.99
CA LYS A 262 5.81 -17.20 -18.64
C LYS A 262 6.63 -15.90 -18.57
N ASP A 263 6.61 -15.30 -17.40
CA ASP A 263 7.44 -14.13 -17.12
C ASP A 263 8.82 -14.50 -16.54
N SER A 264 9.64 -13.49 -16.24
CA SER A 264 10.99 -13.68 -15.69
C SER A 264 11.02 -14.33 -14.29
N ASN A 265 9.91 -14.28 -13.56
CA ASN A 265 9.76 -14.95 -12.27
C ASN A 265 9.18 -16.39 -12.43
N GLY A 266 8.95 -16.85 -13.65
CA GLY A 266 8.37 -18.15 -13.96
C GLY A 266 6.85 -18.23 -13.76
N LEU A 267 6.18 -17.09 -13.51
CA LEU A 267 4.74 -17.01 -13.37
C LEU A 267 4.05 -16.98 -14.74
N ASP A 268 2.85 -17.52 -14.83
CA ASP A 268 2.04 -17.37 -16.03
C ASP A 268 1.59 -15.92 -16.19
N LYS A 269 1.90 -15.31 -17.35
CA LYS A 269 1.48 -13.94 -17.63
C LYS A 269 -0.04 -13.85 -17.73
N ILE A 270 -0.56 -12.68 -17.37
CA ILE A 270 -1.98 -12.36 -17.51
C ILE A 270 -2.24 -11.58 -18.80
N PRO A 271 -3.46 -11.65 -19.37
CA PRO A 271 -3.78 -10.94 -20.59
C PRO A 271 -3.45 -9.45 -20.50
N ALA A 272 -2.85 -8.92 -21.55
CA ALA A 272 -2.63 -7.49 -21.71
C ALA A 272 -3.97 -6.73 -21.72
N PRO A 273 -4.01 -5.47 -21.22
CA PRO A 273 -5.17 -4.62 -21.38
C PRO A 273 -5.60 -4.49 -22.84
N ALA A 274 -6.91 -4.58 -23.09
CA ALA A 274 -7.45 -4.76 -24.44
C ALA A 274 -7.36 -3.51 -25.33
N ASP A 275 -7.36 -2.34 -24.72
CA ASP A 275 -7.36 -1.03 -25.40
C ASP A 275 -6.69 0.05 -24.57
N GLN A 276 -6.59 1.27 -25.12
CA GLN A 276 -5.99 2.42 -24.45
C GLN A 276 -6.64 2.74 -23.10
N THR A 277 -7.96 2.60 -22.99
CA THR A 277 -8.68 2.91 -21.74
C THR A 277 -8.38 1.87 -20.67
N ALA A 278 -8.40 0.59 -21.03
CA ALA A 278 -8.03 -0.50 -20.13
C ALA A 278 -6.56 -0.39 -19.71
N MET A 279 -5.67 -0.01 -20.63
CA MET A 279 -4.25 0.24 -20.33
C MET A 279 -4.07 1.41 -19.36
N ARG A 280 -4.80 2.51 -19.56
CA ARG A 280 -4.82 3.66 -18.65
C ARG A 280 -5.21 3.26 -17.24
N GLU A 281 -6.28 2.49 -17.09
CA GLU A 281 -6.72 2.02 -15.77
C GLU A 281 -5.74 1.03 -15.13
N ALA A 282 -5.10 0.17 -15.93
CA ALA A 282 -4.05 -0.72 -15.45
C ALA A 282 -2.83 0.07 -14.91
N ILE A 283 -2.36 1.07 -15.65
CA ILE A 283 -1.25 1.94 -15.24
C ILE A 283 -1.62 2.73 -13.97
N ARG A 284 -2.83 3.31 -13.91
CA ARG A 284 -3.31 4.06 -12.74
C ARG A 284 -3.42 3.20 -11.50
N ARG A 285 -3.89 1.95 -11.64
CA ARG A 285 -3.95 1.00 -10.54
C ARG A 285 -2.54 0.62 -10.09
N GLU A 286 -1.63 0.32 -11.01
CA GLU A 286 -0.24 0.02 -10.68
C GLU A 286 0.42 1.18 -9.92
N ARG A 287 0.22 2.43 -10.37
CA ARG A 287 0.69 3.64 -9.67
C ARG A 287 0.12 3.74 -8.26
N ARG A 288 -1.18 3.52 -8.10
CA ARG A 288 -1.84 3.59 -6.79
C ARG A 288 -1.24 2.60 -5.79
N VAL A 289 -0.96 1.38 -6.22
CA VAL A 289 -0.39 0.33 -5.38
C VAL A 289 1.09 0.60 -5.13
N GLU A 290 1.84 0.88 -6.18
CA GLU A 290 3.29 1.07 -6.10
C GLU A 290 3.66 2.25 -5.20
N PHE A 291 2.98 3.38 -5.34
CA PHE A 291 3.26 4.61 -4.59
C PHE A 291 2.33 4.85 -3.41
N ASN A 292 1.65 3.79 -2.92
CA ASN A 292 0.81 3.97 -1.74
C ASN A 292 1.61 4.60 -0.59
N CYS A 293 1.01 5.59 0.06
CA CYS A 293 1.57 6.28 1.22
C CYS A 293 2.96 6.91 0.99
N GLU A 294 3.32 7.20 -0.26
CA GLU A 294 4.51 7.98 -0.59
C GLU A 294 4.12 9.43 -0.91
N TYR A 295 4.54 10.36 -0.05
CA TYR A 295 4.26 11.81 -0.20
C TYR A 295 2.83 12.12 -0.67
N ALA A 296 2.67 13.10 -1.58
CA ALA A 296 1.39 13.52 -2.13
C ALA A 296 1.04 12.82 -3.46
N ILE A 297 1.81 11.84 -3.94
CA ILE A 297 1.69 11.26 -5.30
C ILE A 297 0.25 10.89 -5.63
N ARG A 298 -0.45 10.18 -4.74
CA ARG A 298 -1.85 9.79 -4.99
C ARG A 298 -2.78 10.98 -5.13
N PHE A 299 -2.63 12.01 -4.31
CA PHE A 299 -3.47 13.21 -4.36
C PHE A 299 -3.19 14.03 -5.61
N ASP A 300 -1.93 14.15 -5.99
CA ASP A 300 -1.53 14.84 -7.22
C ASP A 300 -2.01 14.10 -8.47
N ASP A 301 -1.90 12.77 -8.49
CA ASP A 301 -2.44 11.94 -9.56
C ASP A 301 -3.95 12.15 -9.74
N ILE A 302 -4.73 12.10 -8.67
CA ILE A 302 -6.18 12.32 -8.71
C ILE A 302 -6.53 13.71 -9.25
N ARG A 303 -5.78 14.74 -8.85
CA ARG A 303 -5.99 16.12 -9.31
C ARG A 303 -5.66 16.29 -10.79
N ARG A 304 -4.50 15.79 -11.24
CA ARG A 304 -4.12 15.88 -12.66
C ARG A 304 -4.99 15.04 -13.58
N TRP A 305 -5.52 13.90 -13.10
CA TRP A 305 -6.49 13.09 -13.86
C TRP A 305 -7.91 13.64 -13.81
N LYS A 306 -8.17 14.71 -13.06
CA LYS A 306 -9.50 15.29 -12.85
C LYS A 306 -10.48 14.30 -12.21
N GLN A 307 -10.03 13.49 -11.29
CA GLN A 307 -10.82 12.44 -10.63
C GLN A 307 -11.08 12.76 -9.14
N ILE A 308 -11.28 14.03 -8.78
CA ILE A 308 -11.46 14.42 -7.36
C ILE A 308 -12.70 13.76 -6.73
N ASP A 309 -13.67 13.35 -7.54
CA ASP A 309 -14.89 12.70 -7.06
C ASP A 309 -14.63 11.36 -6.36
N ILE A 310 -13.53 10.67 -6.67
CA ILE A 310 -13.12 9.44 -5.96
C ILE A 310 -12.70 9.71 -4.50
N LEU A 311 -12.51 10.96 -4.11
CA LEU A 311 -12.22 11.37 -2.74
C LEU A 311 -13.49 11.83 -1.99
N ARG A 312 -14.67 11.76 -2.63
CA ARG A 312 -15.94 12.17 -2.05
C ARG A 312 -16.73 10.95 -1.56
N GLY A 313 -17.53 11.15 -0.54
CA GLY A 313 -18.41 10.12 0.00
C GLY A 313 -17.79 9.34 1.15
N ASP A 314 -18.33 8.16 1.37
CA ASP A 314 -17.96 7.31 2.49
C ASP A 314 -16.67 6.54 2.23
N PHE A 315 -15.81 6.54 3.25
CA PHE A 315 -14.57 5.78 3.29
C PHE A 315 -14.65 4.77 4.42
N TYR A 316 -14.25 3.55 4.10
CA TYR A 316 -14.46 2.40 4.96
C TYR A 316 -13.18 1.96 5.68
N GLY A 317 -13.38 1.23 6.75
CA GLY A 317 -12.39 0.46 7.50
C GLY A 317 -13.03 -0.82 8.04
N MET A 318 -12.31 -1.55 8.88
CA MET A 318 -12.86 -2.64 9.67
C MET A 318 -13.59 -2.10 10.90
N ASN A 319 -14.48 -2.89 11.48
CA ASN A 319 -15.21 -2.48 12.67
C ASN A 319 -14.31 -2.43 13.90
N LYS A 320 -13.68 -1.28 14.14
CA LYS A 320 -12.79 -1.02 15.29
C LYS A 320 -13.45 -1.14 16.67
N PHE A 321 -14.77 -1.33 16.73
CA PHE A 321 -15.52 -1.61 17.95
C PHE A 321 -15.87 -3.09 18.09
N GLY A 322 -15.48 -3.92 17.11
CA GLY A 322 -15.69 -5.37 17.14
C GLY A 322 -14.79 -6.05 18.17
N THR A 323 -15.40 -6.91 18.97
CA THR A 323 -14.74 -7.72 20.01
C THR A 323 -14.54 -9.16 19.58
N GLU A 324 -15.20 -9.58 18.51
CA GLU A 324 -15.24 -10.97 18.08
C GLU A 324 -14.50 -11.22 16.78
N LYS A 325 -13.83 -12.38 16.73
CA LYS A 325 -13.25 -12.92 15.49
C LYS A 325 -14.37 -13.44 14.59
N SER A 326 -15.14 -12.55 14.05
CA SER A 326 -16.28 -12.83 13.18
C SER A 326 -16.27 -11.91 11.96
N CYS A 327 -16.77 -12.41 10.82
CA CYS A 327 -17.04 -11.66 9.61
C CYS A 327 -18.54 -11.64 9.25
N ASP A 328 -19.40 -12.04 10.18
CA ASP A 328 -20.84 -11.96 9.98
C ASP A 328 -21.29 -10.49 9.98
N LYS A 329 -21.83 -10.03 8.84
CA LYS A 329 -22.28 -8.66 8.67
C LYS A 329 -23.43 -8.27 9.61
N ASN A 330 -24.21 -9.27 10.09
CA ASN A 330 -25.31 -9.07 11.02
C ASN A 330 -24.89 -9.07 12.49
N ASN A 331 -23.65 -9.49 12.79
CA ASN A 331 -23.11 -9.47 14.13
C ASN A 331 -22.47 -8.11 14.42
N GLU A 332 -23.04 -7.33 15.33
CA GLU A 332 -22.52 -6.01 15.71
C GLU A 332 -21.12 -6.09 16.34
N ASN A 333 -20.81 -7.20 17.01
CA ASN A 333 -19.51 -7.43 17.64
C ASN A 333 -18.46 -8.00 16.68
N ALA A 334 -18.82 -8.31 15.42
CA ALA A 334 -17.86 -8.78 14.44
C ALA A 334 -16.84 -7.68 14.07
N TYR A 335 -15.55 -8.01 14.20
CA TYR A 335 -14.48 -7.09 13.80
C TYR A 335 -14.32 -7.03 12.27
N PHE A 336 -14.36 -8.18 11.59
CA PHE A 336 -14.07 -8.28 10.15
C PHE A 336 -15.30 -7.95 9.29
N LYS A 337 -15.86 -6.78 9.53
CA LYS A 337 -16.90 -6.20 8.65
C LYS A 337 -16.58 -4.75 8.31
N ARG A 338 -16.92 -4.34 7.10
CA ARG A 338 -16.73 -2.96 6.64
C ARG A 338 -17.61 -2.02 7.43
N ARG A 339 -17.04 -0.89 7.80
CA ARG A 339 -17.73 0.19 8.49
C ARG A 339 -17.31 1.52 7.89
N VAL A 340 -18.26 2.45 7.75
CA VAL A 340 -17.95 3.84 7.39
C VAL A 340 -17.16 4.48 8.53
N GLU A 341 -15.95 4.94 8.22
CA GLU A 341 -15.06 5.61 9.17
C GLU A 341 -15.06 7.12 9.01
N ILE A 342 -15.19 7.59 7.79
CA ILE A 342 -15.25 9.01 7.48
C ILE A 342 -16.03 9.25 6.20
N THR A 343 -16.88 10.28 6.21
CA THR A 343 -17.52 10.82 4.99
C THR A 343 -16.78 12.09 4.58
N ARG A 344 -16.26 12.11 3.37
CA ARG A 344 -15.47 13.23 2.83
C ARG A 344 -16.29 14.08 1.86
N ALA A 345 -16.18 15.39 2.01
CA ALA A 345 -16.85 16.38 1.16
C ALA A 345 -15.81 17.13 0.32
N PHE A 346 -15.36 16.49 -0.76
CA PHE A 346 -14.52 17.16 -1.74
C PHE A 346 -15.36 17.81 -2.84
N SER A 347 -14.89 18.94 -3.37
CA SER A 347 -15.55 19.68 -4.44
C SER A 347 -14.50 20.18 -5.44
N GLU A 348 -14.95 20.76 -6.56
CA GLU A 348 -14.04 21.26 -7.61
C GLU A 348 -12.99 22.25 -7.12
N LYS A 349 -13.28 23.06 -6.08
CA LYS A 349 -12.28 23.96 -5.50
C LYS A 349 -11.04 23.20 -5.00
N ASN A 350 -11.16 21.93 -4.62
CA ASN A 350 -10.07 21.12 -4.11
C ASN A 350 -9.07 20.65 -5.19
N TYR A 351 -9.32 20.95 -6.48
CA TYR A 351 -8.27 20.86 -7.51
C TYR A 351 -7.15 21.91 -7.32
N TRP A 352 -7.41 22.94 -6.53
CA TRP A 352 -6.52 24.05 -6.27
C TRP A 352 -6.23 24.18 -4.78
N PHE A 353 -5.08 24.78 -4.44
CA PHE A 353 -4.85 25.26 -3.07
C PHE A 353 -5.22 26.74 -3.01
N PRO A 354 -5.97 27.19 -1.99
CA PRO A 354 -6.33 28.59 -1.87
C PRO A 354 -5.07 29.46 -1.69
N ILE A 355 -5.11 30.67 -2.26
CA ILE A 355 -4.13 31.68 -1.91
C ILE A 355 -4.48 32.19 -0.49
N HIS A 356 -3.51 32.19 0.40
CA HIS A 356 -3.71 32.63 1.77
C HIS A 356 -4.20 34.09 1.81
N GLN A 357 -5.23 34.38 2.63
CA GLN A 357 -5.87 35.70 2.67
C GLN A 357 -4.87 36.85 2.84
N ASN A 358 -3.85 36.69 3.72
CA ASN A 358 -2.83 37.70 3.92
C ASN A 358 -2.02 38.05 2.65
N GLN A 359 -1.98 37.19 1.65
CA GLN A 359 -1.31 37.48 0.38
C GLN A 359 -2.23 38.27 -0.56
N LEU A 360 -3.52 37.96 -0.53
CA LEU A 360 -4.53 38.72 -1.27
C LEU A 360 -4.64 40.15 -0.73
N ASP A 361 -4.60 40.32 0.60
CA ASP A 361 -4.67 41.61 1.25
C ASP A 361 -3.44 42.50 0.95
N LYS A 362 -2.27 41.90 0.75
CA LYS A 362 -1.01 42.60 0.43
C LYS A 362 -0.88 42.97 -1.04
N ASN A 363 -1.55 42.25 -1.92
CA ASN A 363 -1.42 42.49 -3.35
C ASN A 363 -2.81 42.51 -4.04
N PRO A 364 -3.33 43.71 -4.34
CA PRO A 364 -4.64 43.89 -4.94
C PRO A 364 -4.78 43.31 -6.37
N ASN A 365 -3.66 42.95 -7.00
CA ASN A 365 -3.64 42.32 -8.31
C ASN A 365 -3.83 40.77 -8.21
N LEU A 366 -3.68 40.18 -7.01
CA LEU A 366 -3.98 38.79 -6.80
C LEU A 366 -5.49 38.53 -6.70
N ARG A 367 -5.92 37.49 -7.37
CA ARG A 367 -7.30 36.99 -7.26
C ARG A 367 -7.28 35.59 -6.70
N GLN A 368 -8.26 35.27 -5.87
CA GLN A 368 -8.43 33.93 -5.34
C GLN A 368 -8.66 32.94 -6.49
N LEU A 369 -8.19 31.70 -6.29
CA LEU A 369 -8.40 30.62 -7.24
C LEU A 369 -9.90 30.25 -7.36
N PRO A 370 -10.32 29.67 -8.51
CA PRO A 370 -11.75 29.42 -8.77
C PRO A 370 -12.42 28.62 -7.64
N LYS A 371 -13.62 29.07 -7.26
CA LYS A 371 -14.50 28.44 -6.27
C LYS A 371 -14.00 28.46 -4.79
N TRP A 372 -12.90 29.17 -4.53
CA TRP A 372 -12.47 29.51 -3.16
C TRP A 372 -13.02 30.85 -2.71
#